data_bcc54acd46a4a02b1b9879f0f8333be7
#
_entry.id   bcc54acd46a4a02b1b9879f0f8333be7
#
_cell.length_a   1.000
_cell.length_b   1.000
_cell.length_c   1.000
_cell.angle_alpha   90.00
_cell.angle_beta   90.00
_cell.angle_gamma   90.00
#
_symmetry.space_group_name_H-M   'P 1'
#
loop_
_entity.id
_entity.type
_entity.pdbx_description
1 polymer ?
#
loop_
_entity_poly.entity_id
_entity_poly.type
_entity_poly.pdbx_seq_one_letter_code
_entity_poly.pdbx_strand_id
1 'polypeptide(L)'
;MHQHRGRRVFFALTVFGALLIPAFSAGAQTPPDNTKVNKRDQNKGEATADQQKENASDRELTQKIRRALMDDKNLSTYALNVKVIAQDGQVTLKGPVRTEEEKQTVEARATEVAGAGHVTNQINIAPSNGAKK
;
A
#
# COMPACT_ATOMS: atom_id res chain seq x y z
N MET A 1 -35.30 53.69 -10.64
CA MET A 1 -36.68 53.95 -11.13
C MET A 1 -37.23 52.68 -11.74
N HIS A 2 -38.42 52.38 -11.35
CA HIS A 2 -39.43 51.42 -11.75
C HIS A 2 -39.56 50.15 -10.90
N GLN A 3 -40.47 50.36 -9.98
CA GLN A 3 -41.28 49.40 -9.25
C GLN A 3 -42.29 48.71 -10.19
N HIS A 4 -42.63 47.47 -9.86
CA HIS A 4 -43.98 46.91 -9.88
C HIS A 4 -43.99 45.69 -9.01
N ARG A 5 -44.54 45.62 -7.88
CA ARG A 5 -45.93 45.63 -7.31
C ARG A 5 -46.89 44.77 -8.13
N GLY A 6 -47.39 43.71 -7.49
CA GLY A 6 -48.60 42.97 -7.88
C GLY A 6 -48.56 41.59 -7.26
N ARG A 7 -49.18 41.40 -6.22
CA ARG A 7 -50.56 41.07 -5.80
C ARG A 7 -50.74 39.60 -5.48
N ARG A 8 -50.95 39.42 -4.22
CA ARG A 8 -51.64 38.37 -3.45
C ARG A 8 -52.72 37.63 -4.26
N VAL A 9 -52.74 36.31 -4.17
CA VAL A 9 -53.97 35.54 -4.13
C VAL A 9 -53.83 34.41 -3.10
N PHE A 10 -54.65 34.50 -2.08
CA PHE A 10 -54.94 33.44 -1.13
C PHE A 10 -55.84 32.42 -1.82
N PHE A 11 -55.52 31.15 -1.73
CA PHE A 11 -56.53 30.10 -1.79
C PHE A 11 -56.21 29.04 -0.75
N ALA A 12 -56.99 29.12 0.31
CA ALA A 12 -57.19 28.04 1.25
C ALA A 12 -58.10 27.01 0.61
N LEU A 13 -57.66 25.80 0.52
CA LEU A 13 -58.60 24.69 0.38
C LEU A 13 -58.12 23.50 1.25
N THR A 14 -58.79 23.37 2.37
CA THR A 14 -58.75 22.22 3.25
C THR A 14 -59.38 21.03 2.55
N VAL A 15 -58.62 19.99 2.32
CA VAL A 15 -59.18 18.66 2.10
C VAL A 15 -58.60 17.71 3.11
N PHE A 16 -59.45 17.32 4.03
CA PHE A 16 -59.27 16.30 5.03
C PHE A 16 -59.31 14.94 4.31
N GLY A 17 -58.17 14.34 4.07
CA GLY A 17 -58.09 12.98 3.58
C GLY A 17 -57.33 12.15 4.61
N ALA A 18 -58.05 11.44 5.44
CA ALA A 18 -57.47 10.43 6.30
C ALA A 18 -56.93 9.29 5.45
N LEU A 19 -55.63 9.27 5.20
CA LEU A 19 -54.99 8.13 4.61
C LEU A 19 -54.33 7.31 5.73
N LEU A 20 -54.92 6.17 6.01
CA LEU A 20 -54.33 5.14 6.83
C LEU A 20 -52.99 4.74 6.17
N ILE A 21 -51.92 5.17 6.75
CA ILE A 21 -50.61 4.66 6.42
C ILE A 21 -50.42 3.37 7.19
N PRO A 22 -50.26 2.20 6.55
CA PRO A 22 -49.85 1.02 7.27
C PRO A 22 -48.46 1.32 7.84
N ALA A 23 -48.32 1.15 9.15
CA ALA A 23 -47.05 1.18 9.81
C ALA A 23 -46.16 0.06 9.21
N PHE A 24 -45.33 0.43 8.22
CA PHE A 24 -44.20 -0.39 7.88
C PHE A 24 -43.29 -0.33 9.10
N SER A 25 -43.26 -1.40 9.87
CA SER A 25 -42.21 -1.65 10.81
C SER A 25 -40.92 -1.73 9.98
N ALA A 26 -40.28 -0.61 9.79
CA ALA A 26 -38.88 -0.60 9.43
C ALA A 26 -38.16 -1.32 10.57
N GLY A 27 -37.87 -2.61 10.38
CA GLY A 27 -36.99 -3.32 11.27
C GLY A 27 -35.73 -2.45 11.39
N ALA A 28 -35.48 -2.00 12.61
CA ALA A 28 -34.26 -1.29 12.91
C ALA A 28 -33.14 -2.22 12.50
N GLN A 29 -32.53 -1.96 11.35
CA GLN A 29 -31.26 -2.56 11.00
C GLN A 29 -30.28 -2.02 12.03
N THR A 30 -29.92 -2.86 12.99
CA THR A 30 -28.80 -2.57 13.86
C THR A 30 -27.62 -2.26 12.95
N PRO A 31 -26.97 -1.10 13.12
CA PRO A 31 -25.77 -0.81 12.36
C PRO A 31 -24.82 -2.00 12.51
N PRO A 32 -24.16 -2.44 11.44
CA PRO A 32 -23.27 -3.58 11.51
C PRO A 32 -22.26 -3.35 12.63
N ASP A 33 -22.25 -4.27 13.59
CA ASP A 33 -21.34 -4.22 14.72
C ASP A 33 -19.91 -4.46 14.22
N ASN A 34 -19.19 -3.39 13.93
CA ASN A 34 -17.79 -3.42 13.54
C ASN A 34 -16.85 -3.68 14.73
N THR A 35 -17.38 -3.90 15.93
CA THR A 35 -16.56 -4.11 17.13
C THR A 35 -15.68 -5.36 17.01
N LYS A 36 -16.14 -6.38 16.29
CA LYS A 36 -15.37 -7.59 16.03
C LYS A 36 -14.25 -7.36 15.03
N VAL A 37 -14.46 -6.47 14.05
CA VAL A 37 -13.44 -6.08 13.07
C VAL A 37 -12.36 -5.26 13.75
N ASN A 38 -12.75 -4.27 14.57
CA ASN A 38 -11.80 -3.46 15.33
C ASN A 38 -10.98 -4.27 16.36
N LYS A 39 -11.57 -5.32 16.95
CA LYS A 39 -10.83 -6.25 17.83
C LYS A 39 -9.86 -7.15 17.05
N ARG A 40 -10.17 -7.48 15.80
CA ARG A 40 -9.29 -8.25 14.93
C ARG A 40 -8.08 -7.40 14.49
N ASP A 41 -8.30 -6.14 14.22
CA ASP A 41 -7.25 -5.17 13.86
C ASP A 41 -6.32 -4.86 15.05
N GLN A 42 -6.81 -5.00 16.28
CA GLN A 42 -6.01 -4.85 17.50
C GLN A 42 -5.26 -6.14 17.91
N ASN A 43 -5.72 -7.30 17.45
CA ASN A 43 -5.12 -8.60 17.77
C ASN A 43 -4.39 -9.17 16.54
N LYS A 44 -3.09 -9.00 16.52
CA LYS A 44 -2.11 -9.71 15.68
C LYS A 44 -2.13 -9.39 14.19
N GLY A 45 -1.28 -8.48 13.77
CA GLY A 45 -0.67 -8.51 12.45
C GLY A 45 -1.57 -8.14 11.27
N GLU A 46 -2.80 -7.73 11.50
CA GLU A 46 -3.55 -7.03 10.46
C GLU A 46 -3.08 -5.58 10.43
N ALA A 47 -2.51 -5.20 9.29
CA ALA A 47 -1.93 -3.89 9.09
C ALA A 47 -2.96 -2.79 9.35
N THR A 48 -2.66 -1.90 10.28
CA THR A 48 -3.40 -0.65 10.45
C THR A 48 -3.24 0.24 9.21
N ALA A 49 -4.08 1.26 9.06
CA ALA A 49 -3.98 2.18 7.92
C ALA A 49 -2.60 2.84 7.79
N ASP A 50 -1.92 3.09 8.90
CA ASP A 50 -0.56 3.62 8.92
C ASP A 50 0.47 2.58 8.46
N GLN A 51 0.35 1.34 8.93
CA GLN A 51 1.19 0.22 8.47
C GLN A 51 0.94 -0.12 6.98
N GLN A 52 -0.28 0.08 6.48
CA GLN A 52 -0.56 -0.06 5.05
C GLN A 52 0.13 1.00 4.21
N LYS A 53 0.24 2.22 4.71
CA LYS A 53 1.01 3.29 4.07
C LYS A 53 2.50 2.97 4.04
N GLU A 54 3.06 2.54 5.16
CA GLU A 54 4.47 2.14 5.27
C GLU A 54 4.75 0.94 4.36
N ASN A 55 3.89 -0.08 4.36
CA ASN A 55 4.00 -1.22 3.45
C ASN A 55 3.87 -0.85 1.97
N ALA A 56 3.10 0.19 1.62
CA ALA A 56 3.02 0.68 0.24
C ALA A 56 4.32 1.37 -0.16
N SER A 57 4.90 2.19 0.71
CA SER A 57 6.20 2.83 0.52
C SER A 57 7.33 1.81 0.39
N ASP A 58 7.37 0.81 1.25
CA ASP A 58 8.35 -0.28 1.20
C ASP A 58 8.24 -1.11 -0.08
N ARG A 59 7.02 -1.36 -0.55
CA ARG A 59 6.79 -2.03 -1.84
C ARG A 59 7.30 -1.20 -3.01
N GLU A 60 7.05 0.09 -3.01
CA GLU A 60 7.53 1.01 -4.03
C GLU A 60 9.06 1.06 -4.02
N LEU A 61 9.66 1.14 -2.84
CA LEU A 61 11.11 1.09 -2.65
C LEU A 61 11.71 -0.20 -3.22
N THR A 62 11.12 -1.35 -2.87
CA THR A 62 11.53 -2.66 -3.41
C THR A 62 11.42 -2.71 -4.94
N GLN A 63 10.35 -2.18 -5.52
CA GLN A 63 10.15 -2.13 -6.98
C GLN A 63 11.20 -1.25 -7.66
N LYS A 64 11.51 -0.09 -7.10
CA LYS A 64 12.52 0.82 -7.64
C LYS A 64 13.90 0.17 -7.62
N ILE A 65 14.26 -0.49 -6.52
CA ILE A 65 15.54 -1.21 -6.42
C ILE A 65 15.61 -2.34 -7.44
N ARG A 66 14.57 -3.18 -7.53
CA ARG A 66 14.53 -4.27 -8.52
C ARG A 66 14.65 -3.76 -9.94
N ARG A 67 14.00 -2.66 -10.28
CA ARG A 67 14.13 -2.04 -11.60
C ARG A 67 15.55 -1.57 -11.85
N ALA A 68 16.18 -0.88 -10.89
CA ALA A 68 17.56 -0.44 -11.01
C ALA A 68 18.55 -1.60 -11.21
N LEU A 69 18.28 -2.74 -10.55
CA LEU A 69 19.08 -3.96 -10.76
C LEU A 69 18.85 -4.57 -12.15
N MET A 70 17.61 -4.59 -12.63
CA MET A 70 17.27 -5.16 -13.96
C MET A 70 17.81 -4.30 -15.11
N ASP A 71 17.94 -3.00 -14.92
CA ASP A 71 18.47 -2.08 -15.91
C ASP A 71 20.00 -2.17 -16.02
N ASP A 72 20.67 -2.74 -15.02
CA ASP A 72 22.13 -2.93 -15.02
C ASP A 72 22.52 -4.22 -15.75
N LYS A 73 23.04 -4.06 -16.97
CA LYS A 73 23.42 -5.17 -17.85
C LYS A 73 24.69 -5.90 -17.41
N ASN A 74 25.42 -5.37 -16.44
CA ASN A 74 26.63 -5.99 -15.92
C ASN A 74 26.35 -7.04 -14.84
N LEU A 75 25.10 -7.08 -14.35
CA LEU A 75 24.68 -8.04 -13.34
C LEU A 75 24.31 -9.38 -13.94
N SER A 76 24.81 -10.46 -13.34
CA SER A 76 24.42 -11.82 -13.72
C SER A 76 23.00 -12.14 -13.25
N THR A 77 22.43 -13.23 -13.78
CA THR A 77 21.14 -13.76 -13.33
C THR A 77 21.12 -14.03 -11.83
N TYR A 78 22.23 -14.38 -11.22
CA TYR A 78 22.34 -14.56 -9.77
C TYR A 78 22.10 -13.26 -9.02
N ALA A 79 22.73 -12.19 -9.46
CA ALA A 79 22.54 -10.87 -8.87
C ALA A 79 21.10 -10.33 -9.05
N LEU A 80 20.45 -10.65 -10.17
CA LEU A 80 19.05 -10.31 -10.41
C LEU A 80 18.07 -11.09 -9.51
N ASN A 81 18.49 -12.26 -9.01
CA ASN A 81 17.71 -13.09 -8.08
C ASN A 81 17.93 -12.74 -6.60
N VAL A 82 18.72 -11.72 -6.32
CA VAL A 82 18.90 -11.22 -4.95
C VAL A 82 17.56 -10.80 -4.37
N LYS A 83 17.26 -11.28 -3.17
CA LYS A 83 16.06 -10.94 -2.45
C LYS A 83 16.20 -9.55 -1.83
N VAL A 84 15.33 -8.64 -2.24
CA VAL A 84 15.23 -7.29 -1.70
C VAL A 84 14.08 -7.26 -0.71
N ILE A 85 14.36 -6.97 0.55
CA ILE A 85 13.38 -6.86 1.63
C ILE A 85 13.42 -5.42 2.11
N ALA A 86 12.31 -4.69 1.97
CA ALA A 86 12.16 -3.37 2.54
C ALA A 86 11.18 -3.43 3.71
N GLN A 87 11.55 -2.81 4.81
CA GLN A 87 10.75 -2.69 6.01
C GLN A 87 11.06 -1.38 6.71
N ASP A 88 10.06 -0.54 6.94
CA ASP A 88 10.19 0.76 7.60
C ASP A 88 11.28 1.66 6.95
N GLY A 89 11.37 1.60 5.63
CA GLY A 89 12.39 2.33 4.88
C GLY A 89 13.80 1.74 4.93
N GLN A 90 14.01 0.65 5.66
CA GLN A 90 15.26 -0.10 5.70
C GLN A 90 15.24 -1.22 4.65
N VAL A 91 16.33 -1.39 3.94
CA VAL A 91 16.47 -2.41 2.90
C VAL A 91 17.48 -3.46 3.33
N THR A 92 17.09 -4.72 3.26
CA THR A 92 17.99 -5.86 3.45
C THR A 92 18.12 -6.63 2.15
N LEU A 93 19.34 -6.81 1.69
CA LEU A 93 19.70 -7.57 0.49
C LEU A 93 20.17 -8.95 0.92
N LYS A 94 19.57 -10.02 0.37
CA LYS A 94 19.93 -11.41 0.66
C LYS A 94 19.99 -12.23 -0.62
N GLY A 95 20.97 -13.11 -0.70
CA GLY A 95 21.06 -14.08 -1.77
C GLY A 95 22.48 -14.28 -2.27
N PRO A 96 22.70 -15.26 -3.16
CA PRO A 96 24.00 -15.51 -3.73
C PRO A 96 24.25 -14.63 -4.95
N VAL A 97 25.47 -14.12 -5.07
CA VAL A 97 26.02 -13.51 -6.29
C VAL A 97 27.28 -14.26 -6.71
N ARG A 98 27.79 -14.01 -7.89
CA ARG A 98 28.98 -14.72 -8.41
C ARG A 98 30.28 -14.12 -7.96
N THR A 99 30.34 -12.79 -7.86
CA THR A 99 31.56 -12.05 -7.58
C THR A 99 31.35 -10.99 -6.52
N GLU A 100 32.43 -10.52 -5.92
CA GLU A 100 32.39 -9.41 -4.98
C GLU A 100 31.97 -8.11 -5.67
N GLU A 101 32.35 -7.92 -6.93
CA GLU A 101 31.94 -6.76 -7.73
C GLU A 101 30.45 -6.70 -7.93
N GLU A 102 29.79 -7.84 -8.20
CA GLU A 102 28.34 -7.92 -8.28
C GLU A 102 27.70 -7.56 -6.95
N LYS A 103 28.24 -8.03 -5.83
CA LYS A 103 27.75 -7.69 -4.49
C LYS A 103 27.82 -6.20 -4.24
N GLN A 104 28.94 -5.56 -4.56
CA GLN A 104 29.12 -4.12 -4.42
C GLN A 104 28.19 -3.33 -5.35
N THR A 105 28.02 -3.80 -6.58
CA THR A 105 27.11 -3.17 -7.55
C THR A 105 25.66 -3.22 -7.08
N VAL A 106 25.22 -4.38 -6.60
CA VAL A 106 23.84 -4.53 -6.05
C VAL A 106 23.63 -3.62 -4.85
N GLU A 107 24.61 -3.54 -3.96
CA GLU A 107 24.56 -2.63 -2.81
C GLU A 107 24.52 -1.17 -3.23
N ALA A 108 25.37 -0.77 -4.19
CA ALA A 108 25.40 0.59 -4.72
C ALA A 108 24.06 0.99 -5.33
N ARG A 109 23.46 0.13 -6.15
CA ARG A 109 22.14 0.39 -6.76
C ARG A 109 21.03 0.50 -5.71
N ALA A 110 21.05 -0.37 -4.70
CA ALA A 110 20.10 -0.28 -3.61
C ALA A 110 20.29 1.02 -2.79
N THR A 111 21.52 1.41 -2.56
CA THR A 111 21.88 2.64 -1.83
C THR A 111 21.46 3.90 -2.59
N GLU A 112 21.60 3.91 -3.92
CA GLU A 112 21.14 5.03 -4.76
C GLU A 112 19.62 5.28 -4.60
N VAL A 113 18.85 4.22 -4.41
CA VAL A 113 17.39 4.28 -4.31
C VAL A 113 16.92 4.50 -2.86
N ALA A 114 17.50 3.77 -1.92
CA ALA A 114 17.08 3.79 -0.51
C ALA A 114 17.76 4.88 0.33
N GLY A 115 18.91 5.34 -0.13
CA GLY A 115 19.76 6.28 0.60
C GLY A 115 20.86 5.59 1.41
N ALA A 116 21.96 6.32 1.63
CA ALA A 116 23.09 5.85 2.41
C ALA A 116 22.66 5.58 3.87
N GLY A 117 23.09 4.43 4.42
CA GLY A 117 22.77 4.02 5.78
C GLY A 117 21.44 3.27 5.94
N HIS A 118 20.64 3.14 4.88
CA HIS A 118 19.38 2.40 4.90
C HIS A 118 19.46 1.01 4.26
N VAL A 119 20.66 0.59 3.82
CA VAL A 119 20.88 -0.70 3.17
C VAL A 119 21.75 -1.60 4.03
N THR A 120 21.22 -2.79 4.33
CA THR A 120 21.96 -3.87 4.99
C THR A 120 22.28 -4.94 3.95
N ASN A 121 23.56 -5.16 3.69
CA ASN A 121 24.03 -6.15 2.73
C ASN A 121 24.30 -7.49 3.41
N GLN A 122 23.45 -8.49 3.12
CA GLN A 122 23.60 -9.89 3.54
C GLN A 122 23.77 -10.82 2.33
N ILE A 123 24.38 -10.33 1.28
CA ILE A 123 24.65 -11.07 0.05
C ILE A 123 25.87 -11.99 0.28
N ASN A 124 25.72 -13.24 -0.13
CA ASN A 124 26.79 -14.22 -0.11
C ASN A 124 27.36 -14.40 -1.53
N ILE A 125 28.66 -14.62 -1.63
CA ILE A 125 29.26 -15.02 -2.90
C ILE A 125 29.04 -16.52 -3.06
N ALA A 126 28.31 -16.93 -4.09
CA ALA A 126 28.16 -18.33 -4.42
C ALA A 126 29.54 -18.86 -4.87
N PRO A 127 29.97 -20.01 -4.32
CA PRO A 127 31.18 -20.63 -4.86
C PRO A 127 30.96 -20.89 -6.36
N SER A 128 31.84 -20.36 -7.19
CA SER A 128 31.88 -20.77 -8.58
C SER A 128 32.01 -22.29 -8.55
N ASN A 129 30.98 -23.01 -8.91
CA ASN A 129 31.10 -24.43 -9.19
C ASN A 129 32.07 -24.52 -10.38
N GLY A 130 33.34 -24.53 -10.07
CA GLY A 130 34.36 -24.87 -11.02
C GLY A 130 33.93 -26.17 -11.65
N ALA A 131 33.69 -26.15 -12.95
CA ALA A 131 33.40 -27.32 -13.71
C ALA A 131 34.35 -28.42 -13.26
N LYS A 132 33.84 -29.43 -12.58
CA LYS A 132 34.56 -30.68 -12.44
C LYS A 132 34.81 -31.15 -13.85
N LYS A 133 36.06 -31.06 -14.24
CA LYS A 133 36.60 -31.81 -15.39
C LYS A 133 36.41 -33.28 -15.14
#